data_2b0dcb07fc692e94d43e9556252980c7
#
_entry.id   2b0dcb07fc692e94d43e9556252980c7
#
_cell.length_a   1.000
_cell.length_b   1.000
_cell.length_c   1.000
_cell.angle_alpha   90.00
_cell.angle_beta   90.00
_cell.angle_gamma   90.00
#
_symmetry.space_group_name_H-M   'P 1'
#
loop_
_entity.id
_entity.type
_entity.pdbx_description
1 polymer ?
#
loop_
_entity_poly.entity_id
_entity_poly.type
_entity_poly.pdbx_seq_one_letter_code
_entity_poly.pdbx_strand_id
1 'polypeptide(L)'
;MVNIKINDVPISVEEGTTILEACREAKMIVPTLCYLKDINEIGACRVCVVEIKGIERLVTSCNNTVKEGMEIYTNSPKVRDARRINIKLILSQHNCFCPTCVRSGNCQLQKVANDLEFGSGTFKQHITEEKWPMDFPLIRDESKCIKCMRCIQICDKVQSLKVWDIAKTGSRTTVNVSLGRNIKEADCALCGQCITHCPVAALSGRDDKRPVFSQNGMLNTRRKTTVVQVAPAVRTAWAEAFKLSRKFASPERLAGALRLMGFDYVFDTTYAADLTTVSYTHLTLPTNSLV
;
A
#
# COMPACT_ATOMS: atom_id res chain seq x y z
N MET A 1 -31.29 -14.59 1.41
CA MET A 1 -31.35 -13.28 0.72
C MET A 1 -32.03 -12.30 1.65
N VAL A 2 -31.54 -11.06 1.69
CA VAL A 2 -32.03 -9.98 2.53
C VAL A 2 -32.43 -8.83 1.60
N ASN A 3 -33.63 -8.28 1.74
CA ASN A 3 -34.14 -7.19 0.92
C ASN A 3 -33.91 -5.87 1.65
N ILE A 4 -33.23 -4.95 0.99
CA ILE A 4 -32.88 -3.64 1.53
C ILE A 4 -33.15 -2.55 0.48
N LYS A 5 -33.08 -1.30 0.90
CA LYS A 5 -33.08 -0.15 -0.02
C LYS A 5 -31.80 0.65 0.17
N ILE A 6 -31.13 1.01 -0.93
CA ILE A 6 -29.99 1.92 -0.91
C ILE A 6 -30.31 3.13 -1.76
N ASN A 7 -30.36 4.32 -1.16
CA ASN A 7 -30.82 5.56 -1.80
C ASN A 7 -32.15 5.35 -2.54
N ASP A 8 -33.14 4.74 -1.85
CA ASP A 8 -34.48 4.41 -2.33
C ASP A 8 -34.53 3.32 -3.43
N VAL A 9 -33.40 2.78 -3.88
CA VAL A 9 -33.35 1.67 -4.85
C VAL A 9 -33.42 0.33 -4.10
N PRO A 10 -34.42 -0.52 -4.37
CA PRO A 10 -34.54 -1.82 -3.77
C PRO A 10 -33.48 -2.77 -4.35
N ILE A 11 -32.80 -3.51 -3.50
CA ILE A 11 -31.86 -4.56 -3.86
C ILE A 11 -32.01 -5.76 -2.94
N SER A 12 -31.65 -6.94 -3.43
CA SER A 12 -31.61 -8.18 -2.66
C SER A 12 -30.20 -8.73 -2.65
N VAL A 13 -29.63 -8.94 -1.48
CA VAL A 13 -28.25 -9.40 -1.27
C VAL A 13 -28.20 -10.62 -0.35
N GLU A 14 -27.09 -11.31 -0.30
CA GLU A 14 -26.90 -12.44 0.61
C GLU A 14 -26.89 -11.98 2.08
N GLU A 15 -27.41 -12.85 2.97
CA GLU A 15 -27.34 -12.60 4.40
C GLU A 15 -25.89 -12.58 4.88
N GLY A 16 -25.56 -11.65 5.76
CA GLY A 16 -24.17 -11.44 6.23
C GLY A 16 -23.33 -10.51 5.35
N THR A 17 -23.81 -10.10 4.18
CA THR A 17 -23.13 -9.10 3.33
C THR A 17 -22.96 -7.79 4.10
N THR A 18 -21.78 -7.15 4.01
CA THR A 18 -21.57 -5.83 4.60
C THR A 18 -22.31 -4.76 3.81
N ILE A 19 -22.70 -3.67 4.48
CA ILE A 19 -23.34 -2.52 3.82
C ILE A 19 -22.48 -1.99 2.65
N LEU A 20 -21.16 -2.02 2.82
CA LEU A 20 -20.22 -1.57 1.77
C LEU A 20 -20.28 -2.46 0.53
N GLU A 21 -20.26 -3.78 0.71
CA GLU A 21 -20.34 -4.72 -0.42
C GLU A 21 -21.72 -4.63 -1.09
N ALA A 22 -22.80 -4.53 -0.32
CA ALA A 22 -24.14 -4.29 -0.87
C ALA A 22 -24.20 -3.00 -1.72
N CYS A 23 -23.55 -1.91 -1.26
CA CYS A 23 -23.43 -0.69 -2.05
C CYS A 23 -22.65 -0.91 -3.35
N ARG A 24 -21.59 -1.74 -3.32
CA ARG A 24 -20.78 -2.07 -4.50
C ARG A 24 -21.57 -2.88 -5.52
N GLU A 25 -22.33 -3.88 -5.06
CA GLU A 25 -23.24 -4.67 -5.91
C GLU A 25 -24.27 -3.78 -6.59
N ALA A 26 -24.79 -2.80 -5.85
CA ALA A 26 -25.70 -1.77 -6.39
C ALA A 26 -24.98 -0.71 -7.25
N LYS A 27 -23.67 -0.85 -7.51
CA LYS A 27 -22.82 0.13 -8.21
C LYS A 27 -22.83 1.54 -7.60
N MET A 28 -23.07 1.62 -6.31
CA MET A 28 -23.05 2.87 -5.54
C MET A 28 -21.70 3.06 -4.87
N ILE A 29 -21.06 4.20 -5.12
CA ILE A 29 -19.72 4.48 -4.63
C ILE A 29 -19.78 4.99 -3.20
N VAL A 30 -19.16 4.24 -2.27
CA VAL A 30 -18.90 4.68 -0.90
C VAL A 30 -17.39 4.76 -0.72
N PRO A 31 -16.82 5.95 -0.38
CA PRO A 31 -15.38 6.12 -0.26
C PRO A 31 -14.82 5.36 0.95
N THR A 32 -13.63 4.79 0.78
CA THR A 32 -12.92 4.06 1.85
C THR A 32 -11.44 4.42 1.85
N LEU A 33 -10.78 4.39 3.01
CA LEU A 33 -9.33 4.53 3.14
C LEU A 33 -8.67 3.36 3.86
N CYS A 34 -9.32 2.81 4.90
CA CYS A 34 -8.74 1.69 5.65
C CYS A 34 -9.19 0.31 5.15
N TYR A 35 -10.30 0.20 4.46
CA TYR A 35 -10.90 -1.07 4.07
C TYR A 35 -10.03 -1.89 3.10
N LEU A 36 -9.80 -3.14 3.45
CA LEU A 36 -9.32 -4.22 2.58
C LEU A 36 -10.20 -5.44 2.85
N LYS A 37 -10.90 -5.92 1.82
CA LYS A 37 -11.82 -7.05 1.94
C LYS A 37 -11.11 -8.26 2.59
N ASP A 38 -11.74 -8.89 3.55
CA ASP A 38 -11.30 -10.06 4.31
C ASP A 38 -10.00 -9.85 5.14
N ILE A 39 -9.33 -8.72 4.97
CA ILE A 39 -8.05 -8.44 5.64
C ILE A 39 -8.19 -7.34 6.70
N ASN A 40 -8.77 -6.18 6.34
CA ASN A 40 -8.85 -5.01 7.22
C ASN A 40 -10.21 -4.32 7.14
N GLU A 41 -11.16 -4.77 7.94
CA GLU A 41 -12.55 -4.30 8.00
C GLU A 41 -12.87 -3.64 9.35
N ILE A 42 -11.92 -2.88 9.90
CA ILE A 42 -11.97 -2.38 11.29
C ILE A 42 -12.67 -1.03 11.46
N GLY A 43 -13.07 -0.37 10.35
CA GLY A 43 -13.76 0.92 10.41
C GLY A 43 -12.93 2.09 10.96
N ALA A 44 -11.59 2.02 10.95
CA ALA A 44 -10.70 2.99 11.60
C ALA A 44 -10.82 4.41 11.05
N CYS A 45 -10.90 4.58 9.73
CA CYS A 45 -10.90 5.91 9.11
C CYS A 45 -12.24 6.65 9.16
N ARG A 46 -13.33 5.94 9.38
CA ARG A 46 -14.70 6.47 9.40
C ARG A 46 -15.14 7.26 8.16
N VAL A 47 -14.49 7.05 7.02
CA VAL A 47 -14.84 7.70 5.75
C VAL A 47 -16.01 7.00 5.06
N CYS A 48 -16.21 5.72 5.33
CA CYS A 48 -17.28 4.90 4.76
C CYS A 48 -18.64 5.02 5.50
N VAL A 49 -18.85 6.05 6.30
CA VAL A 49 -20.10 6.21 7.05
C VAL A 49 -21.30 6.36 6.12
N VAL A 50 -22.42 5.78 6.55
CA VAL A 50 -23.73 5.86 5.90
C VAL A 50 -24.80 6.16 6.94
N GLU A 51 -25.93 6.67 6.49
CA GLU A 51 -27.12 6.87 7.30
C GLU A 51 -28.09 5.71 7.10
N ILE A 52 -28.70 5.24 8.17
CA ILE A 52 -29.73 4.21 8.16
C ILE A 52 -30.99 4.82 8.72
N LYS A 53 -32.11 4.72 8.00
CA LYS A 53 -33.41 5.22 8.43
C LYS A 53 -33.79 4.61 9.78
N GLY A 54 -34.21 5.45 10.71
CA GLY A 54 -34.58 5.02 12.06
C GLY A 54 -33.38 4.87 13.03
N ILE A 55 -32.14 5.08 12.57
CA ILE A 55 -30.94 5.09 13.42
C ILE A 55 -30.34 6.49 13.42
N GLU A 56 -30.30 7.14 14.59
CA GLU A 56 -29.81 8.52 14.71
C GLU A 56 -28.33 8.65 14.37
N ARG A 57 -27.52 7.67 14.79
CA ARG A 57 -26.05 7.67 14.56
C ARG A 57 -25.70 7.18 13.16
N LEU A 58 -24.67 7.78 12.56
CA LEU A 58 -24.06 7.24 11.34
C LEU A 58 -23.28 5.95 11.63
N VAL A 59 -23.34 5.01 10.70
CA VAL A 59 -22.76 3.68 10.80
C VAL A 59 -21.66 3.51 9.76
N THR A 60 -20.56 2.87 10.10
CA THR A 60 -19.52 2.51 9.12
C THR A 60 -19.98 1.34 8.27
N SER A 61 -19.98 1.51 6.95
CA SER A 61 -20.49 0.49 6.02
C SER A 61 -19.57 -0.72 5.87
N CYS A 62 -18.26 -0.55 6.11
CA CYS A 62 -17.26 -1.59 5.85
C CYS A 62 -17.24 -2.76 6.85
N ASN A 63 -17.85 -2.60 8.02
CA ASN A 63 -17.86 -3.60 9.11
C ASN A 63 -19.23 -3.79 9.76
N ASN A 64 -20.29 -3.30 9.13
CA ASN A 64 -21.66 -3.56 9.54
C ASN A 64 -22.38 -4.29 8.43
N THR A 65 -23.10 -5.35 8.80
CA THR A 65 -23.88 -6.19 7.87
C THR A 65 -25.28 -5.63 7.65
N VAL A 66 -25.85 -5.93 6.50
CA VAL A 66 -27.24 -5.60 6.17
C VAL A 66 -28.22 -6.46 6.97
N LYS A 67 -29.43 -5.92 7.18
CA LYS A 67 -30.57 -6.61 7.80
C LYS A 67 -31.82 -6.38 6.96
N GLU A 68 -32.77 -7.30 7.03
CA GLU A 68 -34.03 -7.22 6.31
C GLU A 68 -34.76 -5.89 6.55
N GLY A 69 -35.23 -5.28 5.48
CA GLY A 69 -35.94 -4.00 5.50
C GLY A 69 -35.10 -2.76 5.76
N MET A 70 -33.76 -2.87 5.79
CA MET A 70 -32.88 -1.73 6.05
C MET A 70 -32.94 -0.70 4.91
N GLU A 71 -33.16 0.57 5.24
CA GLU A 71 -33.11 1.70 4.28
C GLU A 71 -31.82 2.51 4.55
N ILE A 72 -30.91 2.54 3.56
CA ILE A 72 -29.56 3.09 3.68
C ILE A 72 -29.38 4.27 2.75
N TYR A 73 -28.86 5.39 3.28
CA TYR A 73 -28.55 6.59 2.51
C TYR A 73 -27.03 6.81 2.51
N THR A 74 -26.43 6.77 1.31
CA THR A 74 -24.98 6.83 1.14
C THR A 74 -24.44 8.24 0.96
N ASN A 75 -25.31 9.23 0.70
CA ASN A 75 -24.89 10.59 0.35
C ASN A 75 -25.82 11.68 0.90
N SER A 76 -26.46 11.46 2.05
CA SER A 76 -27.26 12.51 2.72
C SER A 76 -26.38 13.70 3.17
N PRO A 77 -26.93 14.90 3.41
CA PRO A 77 -26.18 16.02 3.97
C PRO A 77 -25.38 15.64 5.23
N LYS A 78 -26.02 14.91 6.15
CA LYS A 78 -25.40 14.41 7.39
C LYS A 78 -24.19 13.50 7.12
N VAL A 79 -24.27 12.62 6.12
CA VAL A 79 -23.17 11.75 5.70
C VAL A 79 -22.01 12.55 5.10
N ARG A 80 -22.32 13.52 4.20
CA ARG A 80 -21.30 14.38 3.58
C ARG A 80 -20.52 15.18 4.63
N ASP A 81 -21.24 15.80 5.58
CA ASP A 81 -20.62 16.62 6.64
C ASP A 81 -19.73 15.77 7.54
N ALA A 82 -20.20 14.59 7.96
CA ALA A 82 -19.39 13.66 8.75
C ALA A 82 -18.13 13.20 8.01
N ARG A 83 -18.23 12.88 6.72
CA ARG A 83 -17.05 12.53 5.90
C ARG A 83 -16.06 13.69 5.79
N ARG A 84 -16.56 14.92 5.58
CA ARG A 84 -15.71 16.12 5.54
C ARG A 84 -14.96 16.30 6.87
N ILE A 85 -15.64 16.18 8.00
CA ILE A 85 -15.00 16.27 9.32
C ILE A 85 -13.93 15.18 9.49
N ASN A 86 -14.24 13.92 9.17
CA ASN A 86 -13.29 12.82 9.27
C ASN A 86 -12.04 13.03 8.41
N ILE A 87 -12.21 13.48 7.17
CA ILE A 87 -11.08 13.81 6.29
C ILE A 87 -10.28 15.00 6.83
N LYS A 88 -10.93 16.05 7.37
CA LYS A 88 -10.24 17.17 8.04
C LYS A 88 -9.36 16.70 9.19
N LEU A 89 -9.87 15.81 10.02
CA LEU A 89 -9.11 15.22 11.12
C LEU A 89 -7.91 14.40 10.62
N ILE A 90 -8.08 13.63 9.55
CA ILE A 90 -6.98 12.88 8.94
C ILE A 90 -5.92 13.84 8.38
N LEU A 91 -6.33 14.87 7.63
CA LEU A 91 -5.43 15.85 7.03
C LEU A 91 -4.68 16.70 8.07
N SER A 92 -5.28 16.95 9.25
CA SER A 92 -4.62 17.68 10.32
C SER A 92 -3.39 16.96 10.91
N GLN A 93 -3.27 15.66 10.68
CA GLN A 93 -2.14 14.82 11.11
C GLN A 93 -1.32 14.28 9.92
N HIS A 94 -1.55 14.78 8.72
CA HIS A 94 -0.92 14.32 7.50
C HIS A 94 -0.09 15.45 6.87
N ASN A 95 1.14 15.13 6.46
CA ASN A 95 1.96 16.04 5.69
C ASN A 95 1.41 16.14 4.26
N CYS A 96 0.70 17.24 3.99
CA CYS A 96 0.00 17.49 2.73
C CYS A 96 0.91 18.07 1.62
N PHE A 97 2.23 17.96 1.72
CA PHE A 97 3.13 18.44 0.67
C PHE A 97 3.14 17.49 -0.53
N CYS A 98 1.99 17.46 -1.23
CA CYS A 98 1.72 16.57 -2.36
C CYS A 98 2.64 16.75 -3.58
N PRO A 99 3.13 17.96 -3.94
CA PRO A 99 3.95 18.14 -5.13
C PRO A 99 5.21 17.26 -5.19
N THR A 100 5.83 16.98 -4.05
CA THR A 100 7.03 16.11 -3.95
C THR A 100 6.74 14.72 -3.45
N CYS A 101 5.47 14.38 -3.23
CA CYS A 101 5.07 13.08 -2.70
C CYS A 101 5.15 11.99 -3.78
N VAL A 102 5.75 10.84 -3.46
CA VAL A 102 5.86 9.68 -4.38
C VAL A 102 4.51 9.10 -4.81
N ARG A 103 3.43 9.43 -4.10
CA ARG A 103 2.05 9.02 -4.41
C ARG A 103 1.21 10.14 -5.04
N SER A 104 1.79 11.29 -5.37
CA SER A 104 1.04 12.37 -6.02
C SER A 104 0.36 11.88 -7.29
N GLY A 105 -0.93 12.19 -7.45
CA GLY A 105 -1.76 11.69 -8.55
C GLY A 105 -2.27 10.23 -8.39
N ASN A 106 -1.70 9.43 -7.50
CA ASN A 106 -2.13 8.06 -7.20
C ASN A 106 -2.27 7.82 -5.68
N CYS A 107 -2.83 8.78 -4.97
CA CYS A 107 -3.06 8.73 -3.53
C CYS A 107 -4.55 8.62 -3.24
N GLN A 108 -4.95 7.60 -2.48
CA GLN A 108 -6.38 7.42 -2.13
C GLN A 108 -6.90 8.57 -1.26
N LEU A 109 -6.07 9.10 -0.34
CA LEU A 109 -6.45 10.25 0.48
C LEU A 109 -6.65 11.50 -0.37
N GLN A 110 -5.74 11.78 -1.31
CA GLN A 110 -5.84 12.93 -2.22
C GLN A 110 -7.13 12.84 -3.06
N LYS A 111 -7.44 11.66 -3.61
CA LYS A 111 -8.67 11.44 -4.36
C LYS A 111 -9.91 11.73 -3.52
N VAL A 112 -10.03 11.12 -2.34
CA VAL A 112 -11.20 11.32 -1.46
C VAL A 112 -11.31 12.77 -0.97
N ALA A 113 -10.18 13.43 -0.71
CA ALA A 113 -10.18 14.85 -0.34
C ALA A 113 -10.68 15.73 -1.49
N ASN A 114 -10.24 15.49 -2.71
CA ASN A 114 -10.71 16.22 -3.90
C ASN A 114 -12.20 15.99 -4.16
N ASP A 115 -12.67 14.73 -4.05
CA ASP A 115 -14.09 14.38 -4.27
C ASP A 115 -15.03 15.05 -3.24
N LEU A 116 -14.53 15.45 -2.08
CA LEU A 116 -15.27 16.15 -1.03
C LEU A 116 -15.10 17.68 -1.07
N GLU A 117 -14.49 18.21 -2.13
CA GLU A 117 -14.26 19.66 -2.35
C GLU A 117 -13.55 20.32 -1.15
N PHE A 118 -12.37 19.79 -0.81
CA PHE A 118 -11.61 20.30 0.29
C PHE A 118 -10.86 21.57 -0.07
N GLY A 119 -11.38 22.72 0.42
CA GLY A 119 -10.59 23.93 0.56
C GLY A 119 -9.59 23.85 1.74
N SER A 120 -8.66 24.79 1.82
CA SER A 120 -7.60 24.88 2.84
C SER A 120 -8.11 24.55 4.25
N GLY A 121 -7.35 23.70 4.95
CA GLY A 121 -7.74 23.09 6.21
C GLY A 121 -8.06 24.07 7.32
N THR A 122 -9.08 23.74 8.11
CA THR A 122 -9.54 24.52 9.28
C THR A 122 -8.97 24.02 10.60
N PHE A 123 -8.30 22.86 10.62
CA PHE A 123 -7.70 22.33 11.84
C PHE A 123 -6.20 22.60 11.87
N LYS A 124 -5.69 22.95 13.06
CA LYS A 124 -4.25 23.11 13.30
C LYS A 124 -3.56 21.80 12.99
N GLN A 125 -2.51 21.85 12.17
CA GLN A 125 -1.72 20.67 11.87
C GLN A 125 -0.91 20.21 13.08
N HIS A 126 -0.92 18.92 13.29
CA HIS A 126 -0.16 18.21 14.31
C HIS A 126 0.61 17.07 13.66
N ILE A 127 1.72 17.42 13.03
CA ILE A 127 2.57 16.45 12.33
C ILE A 127 3.58 15.88 13.30
N THR A 128 3.67 14.57 13.39
CA THR A 128 4.71 13.85 14.13
C THR A 128 5.72 13.29 13.16
N GLU A 129 7.01 13.41 13.52
CA GLU A 129 8.11 12.84 12.74
C GLU A 129 8.96 11.98 13.67
N GLU A 130 9.25 10.77 13.26
CA GLU A 130 10.13 9.86 13.94
C GLU A 130 11.29 9.47 13.01
N LYS A 131 12.50 9.43 13.57
CA LYS A 131 13.68 9.05 12.78
C LYS A 131 13.55 7.60 12.32
N TRP A 132 13.79 7.37 11.05
CA TRP A 132 13.80 6.05 10.44
C TRP A 132 15.18 5.71 9.87
N PRO A 133 15.66 4.45 10.00
CA PRO A 133 16.95 4.05 9.45
C PRO A 133 16.93 4.07 7.91
N MET A 134 17.64 5.02 7.31
CA MET A 134 17.68 5.23 5.86
C MET A 134 18.52 4.19 5.11
N ASP A 135 19.25 3.37 5.81
CA ASP A 135 20.03 2.25 5.27
C ASP A 135 19.22 0.94 5.15
N PHE A 136 17.97 0.93 5.60
CA PHE A 136 17.04 -0.17 5.40
C PHE A 136 16.25 0.01 4.08
N PRO A 137 15.96 -1.07 3.31
CA PRO A 137 15.28 -0.95 2.00
C PRO A 137 13.84 -0.43 2.07
N LEU A 138 13.16 -0.63 3.20
CA LEU A 138 11.82 -0.13 3.46
C LEU A 138 11.90 1.20 4.21
N ILE A 139 11.32 2.25 3.66
CA ILE A 139 11.24 3.59 4.26
C ILE A 139 9.86 3.82 4.84
N ARG A 140 9.82 4.32 6.08
CA ARG A 140 8.60 4.78 6.75
C ARG A 140 8.67 6.28 7.01
N ASP A 141 7.64 6.97 6.57
CA ASP A 141 7.40 8.39 6.84
C ASP A 141 6.15 8.52 7.72
N GLU A 142 6.36 8.72 9.03
CA GLU A 142 5.28 8.83 10.00
C GLU A 142 4.38 10.02 9.70
N SER A 143 4.93 11.11 9.20
CA SER A 143 4.21 12.35 8.90
C SER A 143 3.09 12.15 7.87
N LYS A 144 3.17 11.09 7.08
CA LYS A 144 2.17 10.73 6.07
C LYS A 144 1.22 9.59 6.51
N CYS A 145 1.41 9.03 7.69
CA CYS A 145 0.60 7.91 8.16
C CYS A 145 -0.81 8.35 8.57
N ILE A 146 -1.83 7.78 7.95
CA ILE A 146 -3.24 8.03 8.28
C ILE A 146 -3.82 6.99 9.26
N LYS A 147 -2.99 6.17 9.84
CA LYS A 147 -3.36 5.19 10.88
C LYS A 147 -4.48 4.23 10.44
N CYS A 148 -4.44 3.81 9.18
CA CYS A 148 -5.45 2.93 8.58
C CYS A 148 -5.29 1.46 8.95
N MET A 149 -4.19 1.07 9.56
CA MET A 149 -3.82 -0.28 10.02
C MET A 149 -3.70 -1.34 8.90
N ARG A 150 -3.74 -0.97 7.62
CA ARG A 150 -3.59 -1.93 6.51
C ARG A 150 -2.26 -2.69 6.57
N CYS A 151 -1.15 -1.99 6.85
CA CYS A 151 0.18 -2.60 6.94
C CYS A 151 0.28 -3.61 8.09
N ILE A 152 -0.38 -3.36 9.22
CA ILE A 152 -0.46 -4.31 10.34
C ILE A 152 -1.19 -5.57 9.88
N GLN A 153 -2.41 -5.42 9.37
CA GLN A 153 -3.25 -6.55 9.03
C GLN A 153 -2.71 -7.39 7.87
N ILE A 154 -2.11 -6.75 6.85
CA ILE A 154 -1.50 -7.49 5.75
C ILE A 154 -0.25 -8.25 6.20
N CYS A 155 0.55 -7.67 7.09
CA CYS A 155 1.75 -8.29 7.63
C CYS A 155 1.41 -9.45 8.58
N ASP A 156 0.35 -9.30 9.38
CA ASP A 156 -0.11 -10.35 10.31
C ASP A 156 -0.89 -11.46 9.60
N LYS A 157 -2.00 -11.12 8.94
CA LYS A 157 -2.92 -12.11 8.39
C LYS A 157 -2.43 -12.82 7.13
N VAL A 158 -1.68 -12.11 6.26
CA VAL A 158 -1.25 -12.67 4.97
C VAL A 158 0.20 -13.16 5.03
N GLN A 159 1.09 -12.41 5.69
CA GLN A 159 2.51 -12.77 5.78
C GLN A 159 2.88 -13.51 7.07
N SER A 160 2.01 -13.49 8.09
CA SER A 160 2.25 -14.10 9.42
C SER A 160 3.51 -13.63 10.15
N LEU A 161 4.01 -12.42 9.83
CA LEU A 161 5.28 -11.90 10.34
C LEU A 161 5.14 -10.92 11.50
N LYS A 162 3.99 -10.23 11.64
CA LYS A 162 3.69 -9.27 12.72
C LYS A 162 4.76 -8.19 12.93
N VAL A 163 5.37 -7.70 11.85
CA VAL A 163 6.41 -6.66 11.91
C VAL A 163 5.85 -5.32 12.42
N TRP A 164 4.60 -5.00 12.06
CA TRP A 164 3.95 -3.74 12.38
C TRP A 164 2.94 -3.91 13.50
N ASP A 165 2.86 -2.89 14.37
CA ASP A 165 1.87 -2.84 15.46
C ASP A 165 1.47 -1.39 15.75
N ILE A 166 0.43 -1.24 16.59
CA ILE A 166 0.00 0.04 17.14
C ILE A 166 0.97 0.46 18.24
N ALA A 167 1.50 1.65 18.10
CA ALA A 167 2.36 2.27 19.10
C ALA A 167 1.73 3.55 19.66
N LYS A 168 2.05 3.88 20.91
CA LYS A 168 1.54 5.07 21.62
C LYS A 168 0.02 5.03 21.80
N THR A 169 -0.56 6.00 22.47
CA THR A 169 -2.00 6.05 22.78
C THR A 169 -2.59 7.44 22.56
N GLY A 170 -3.92 7.51 22.45
CA GLY A 170 -4.66 8.75 22.26
C GLY A 170 -4.29 9.46 20.97
N SER A 171 -4.12 10.78 21.00
CA SER A 171 -3.76 11.59 19.84
C SER A 171 -2.39 11.24 19.25
N ARG A 172 -1.51 10.62 20.03
CA ARG A 172 -0.18 10.18 19.63
C ARG A 172 -0.15 8.78 19.02
N THR A 173 -1.28 8.09 18.95
CA THR A 173 -1.36 6.76 18.32
C THR A 173 -0.73 6.77 16.94
N THR A 174 0.14 5.81 16.66
CA THR A 174 0.81 5.64 15.37
C THR A 174 0.98 4.16 15.07
N VAL A 175 1.43 3.83 13.88
CA VAL A 175 1.85 2.48 13.50
C VAL A 175 3.36 2.45 13.49
N ASN A 176 3.95 1.55 14.24
CA ASN A 176 5.41 1.39 14.29
C ASN A 176 5.80 -0.09 14.28
N VAL A 177 7.09 -0.36 14.33
CA VAL A 177 7.59 -1.74 14.47
C VAL A 177 7.14 -2.32 15.81
N SER A 178 6.67 -3.56 15.78
CA SER A 178 6.18 -4.27 16.97
C SER A 178 7.18 -4.24 18.11
N LEU A 179 6.69 -4.04 19.33
CA LEU A 179 7.48 -3.98 20.56
C LEU A 179 8.49 -2.81 20.59
N GLY A 180 8.37 -1.82 19.72
CA GLY A 180 9.32 -0.69 19.64
C GLY A 180 10.71 -1.07 19.16
N ARG A 181 10.87 -2.25 18.53
CA ARG A 181 12.15 -2.72 17.98
C ARG A 181 12.61 -1.85 16.81
N ASN A 182 13.90 -1.91 16.48
CA ASN A 182 14.38 -1.39 15.22
C ASN A 182 13.91 -2.30 14.07
N ILE A 183 13.58 -1.72 12.90
CA ILE A 183 13.14 -2.50 11.74
C ILE A 183 14.20 -3.51 11.27
N LYS A 184 15.47 -3.26 11.52
CA LYS A 184 16.58 -4.18 11.21
C LYS A 184 16.58 -5.43 12.10
N GLU A 185 15.99 -5.34 13.28
CA GLU A 185 15.87 -6.41 14.27
C GLU A 185 14.55 -7.16 14.16
N ALA A 186 13.62 -6.63 13.34
CA ALA A 186 12.35 -7.25 13.09
C ALA A 186 12.47 -8.31 11.99
N ASP A 187 11.70 -9.39 12.10
CA ASP A 187 11.69 -10.49 11.13
C ASP A 187 10.98 -10.09 9.83
N CYS A 188 11.46 -9.01 9.19
CA CYS A 188 10.87 -8.47 7.97
C CYS A 188 11.37 -9.25 6.75
N ALA A 189 10.48 -9.94 6.04
CA ALA A 189 10.80 -10.67 4.81
C ALA A 189 11.02 -9.77 3.58
N LEU A 190 10.99 -8.44 3.72
CA LEU A 190 11.14 -7.46 2.61
C LEU A 190 10.16 -7.69 1.44
N CYS A 191 9.00 -8.29 1.68
CA CYS A 191 8.02 -8.64 0.65
C CYS A 191 7.31 -7.45 0.00
N GLY A 192 7.37 -6.25 0.59
CA GLY A 192 6.77 -5.03 0.06
C GLY A 192 5.24 -4.92 0.15
N GLN A 193 4.54 -5.91 0.69
CA GLN A 193 3.07 -5.92 0.77
C GLN A 193 2.52 -4.73 1.56
N CYS A 194 3.19 -4.31 2.60
CA CYS A 194 2.81 -3.12 3.37
C CYS A 194 2.91 -1.81 2.54
N ILE A 195 3.85 -1.74 1.58
CA ILE A 195 4.00 -0.60 0.66
C ILE A 195 2.85 -0.57 -0.34
N THR A 196 2.55 -1.70 -0.99
CA THR A 196 1.52 -1.78 -2.03
C THR A 196 0.12 -1.50 -1.49
N HIS A 197 -0.16 -1.90 -0.25
CA HIS A 197 -1.45 -1.71 0.42
C HIS A 197 -1.56 -0.40 1.19
N CYS A 198 -0.47 0.37 1.33
CA CYS A 198 -0.54 1.70 1.95
C CYS A 198 -1.36 2.65 1.05
N PRO A 199 -2.46 3.25 1.55
CA PRO A 199 -3.31 4.14 0.74
C PRO A 199 -2.68 5.51 0.48
N VAL A 200 -1.59 5.81 1.19
CA VAL A 200 -0.81 7.05 1.11
C VAL A 200 0.68 6.71 0.93
N ALA A 201 1.57 7.69 1.08
CA ALA A 201 3.01 7.50 0.96
C ALA A 201 3.73 7.31 2.31
N ALA A 202 3.06 6.74 3.32
CA ALA A 202 3.70 6.51 4.62
C ALA A 202 4.72 5.36 4.59
N LEU A 203 4.59 4.44 3.65
CA LEU A 203 5.54 3.36 3.39
C LEU A 203 5.97 3.39 1.94
N SER A 204 7.26 3.32 1.69
CA SER A 204 7.85 3.31 0.35
C SER A 204 9.13 2.48 0.32
N GLY A 205 9.55 2.07 -0.87
CA GLY A 205 10.91 1.55 -1.06
C GLY A 205 11.92 2.69 -1.03
N ARG A 206 13.15 2.38 -0.60
CA ARG A 206 14.27 3.31 -0.70
C ARG A 206 14.58 3.60 -2.17
N ASP A 207 14.85 4.86 -2.49
CA ASP A 207 15.28 5.22 -3.84
C ASP A 207 16.79 5.05 -4.01
N ASP A 208 17.20 3.91 -4.52
CA ASP A 208 18.60 3.56 -4.77
C ASP A 208 19.09 3.97 -6.17
N LYS A 209 18.23 4.59 -7.00
CA LYS A 209 18.63 5.04 -8.34
C LYS A 209 19.64 6.19 -8.30
N ARG A 210 19.43 7.17 -7.41
CA ARG A 210 20.31 8.32 -7.28
C ARG A 210 21.76 7.98 -6.87
N PRO A 211 22.01 7.03 -5.94
CA PRO A 211 23.39 6.59 -5.66
C PRO A 211 24.04 5.86 -6.82
N VAL A 212 23.26 5.16 -7.64
CA VAL A 212 23.78 4.37 -8.78
C VAL A 212 24.05 5.24 -9.99
N PHE A 213 23.15 6.19 -10.29
CA PHE A 213 23.28 7.05 -11.45
C PHE A 213 23.68 8.48 -11.04
N SER A 214 24.62 9.05 -11.78
CA SER A 214 24.95 10.49 -11.68
C SER A 214 23.79 11.36 -12.18
N GLN A 215 23.86 12.67 -11.94
CA GLN A 215 22.87 13.64 -12.44
C GLN A 215 22.72 13.62 -13.97
N ASN A 216 23.75 13.17 -14.69
CA ASN A 216 23.75 13.06 -16.16
C ASN A 216 23.22 11.70 -16.65
N GLY A 217 22.65 10.85 -15.78
CA GLY A 217 22.12 9.54 -16.12
C GLY A 217 23.17 8.45 -16.36
N MET A 218 24.45 8.77 -16.21
CA MET A 218 25.55 7.79 -16.28
C MET A 218 25.83 7.18 -14.92
N LEU A 219 26.33 5.94 -14.92
CA LEU A 219 26.74 5.27 -13.69
C LEU A 219 27.80 6.06 -12.92
N ASN A 220 27.63 6.14 -11.62
CA ASN A 220 28.58 6.76 -10.74
C ASN A 220 29.72 5.79 -10.42
N THR A 221 30.60 5.57 -11.37
CA THR A 221 31.64 4.53 -11.34
C THR A 221 32.86 4.85 -10.47
N ARG A 222 32.77 5.81 -9.54
CA ARG A 222 33.92 6.20 -8.69
C ARG A 222 34.75 5.01 -8.19
N ARG A 223 35.60 4.45 -9.05
CA ARG A 223 36.61 3.39 -8.78
C ARG A 223 36.04 2.05 -8.24
N LYS A 224 34.78 1.73 -8.47
CA LYS A 224 34.18 0.45 -8.08
C LYS A 224 33.74 -0.30 -9.32
N THR A 225 34.03 -1.58 -9.40
CA THR A 225 33.44 -2.49 -10.39
C THR A 225 31.92 -2.50 -10.23
N THR A 226 31.21 -2.26 -11.32
CA THR A 226 29.75 -2.21 -11.34
C THR A 226 29.18 -3.49 -11.92
N VAL A 227 28.29 -4.12 -11.20
CA VAL A 227 27.62 -5.36 -11.60
C VAL A 227 26.12 -5.14 -11.63
N VAL A 228 25.47 -5.57 -12.70
CA VAL A 228 24.02 -5.62 -12.79
C VAL A 228 23.54 -7.05 -12.97
N GLN A 229 22.53 -7.42 -12.23
CA GLN A 229 21.83 -8.68 -12.36
C GLN A 229 20.42 -8.43 -12.88
N VAL A 230 20.04 -9.12 -13.97
CA VAL A 230 18.76 -8.93 -14.66
C VAL A 230 17.79 -10.05 -14.25
N ALA A 231 16.65 -9.68 -13.69
CA ALA A 231 15.59 -10.64 -13.37
C ALA A 231 14.93 -11.18 -14.65
N PRO A 232 14.47 -12.46 -14.67
CA PRO A 232 13.84 -13.07 -15.85
C PRO A 232 12.64 -12.27 -16.40
N ALA A 233 11.80 -11.72 -15.51
CA ALA A 233 10.66 -10.90 -15.92
C ALA A 233 11.09 -9.59 -16.61
N VAL A 234 12.17 -8.95 -16.13
CA VAL A 234 12.70 -7.74 -16.77
C VAL A 234 13.28 -8.05 -18.15
N ARG A 235 13.96 -9.18 -18.29
CA ARG A 235 14.52 -9.63 -19.58
C ARG A 235 13.47 -9.72 -20.68
N THR A 236 12.23 -10.07 -20.34
CA THR A 236 11.14 -10.22 -21.32
C THR A 236 10.30 -8.95 -21.48
N ALA A 237 10.17 -8.13 -20.42
CA ALA A 237 9.25 -7.01 -20.38
C ALA A 237 9.87 -5.63 -20.72
N TRP A 238 11.21 -5.52 -20.80
CA TRP A 238 11.85 -4.23 -21.01
C TRP A 238 11.45 -3.52 -22.30
N ALA A 239 11.23 -4.27 -23.38
CA ALA A 239 10.83 -3.70 -24.66
C ALA A 239 9.42 -3.10 -24.61
N GLU A 240 8.52 -3.68 -23.84
CA GLU A 240 7.17 -3.15 -23.60
C GLU A 240 7.21 -1.77 -22.95
N ALA A 241 8.08 -1.58 -21.94
CA ALA A 241 8.26 -0.28 -21.27
C ALA A 241 8.70 0.81 -22.26
N PHE A 242 9.46 0.46 -23.30
CA PHE A 242 9.90 1.36 -24.37
C PHE A 242 8.99 1.33 -25.61
N LYS A 243 7.84 0.64 -25.56
CA LYS A 243 6.92 0.48 -26.70
C LYS A 243 7.58 -0.12 -27.96
N LEU A 244 8.58 -0.98 -27.76
CA LEU A 244 9.30 -1.66 -28.83
C LEU A 244 8.65 -3.02 -29.15
N SER A 245 8.84 -3.51 -30.38
CA SER A 245 8.31 -4.80 -30.79
C SER A 245 8.97 -5.96 -30.03
N ARG A 246 8.25 -7.07 -29.86
CA ARG A 246 8.75 -8.30 -29.24
C ARG A 246 10.04 -8.83 -29.89
N LYS A 247 10.17 -8.68 -31.20
CA LYS A 247 11.38 -9.07 -31.96
C LYS A 247 12.60 -8.25 -31.55
N PHE A 248 12.40 -7.07 -31.00
CA PHE A 248 13.48 -6.20 -30.53
C PHE A 248 13.96 -6.57 -29.12
N ALA A 249 13.15 -7.27 -28.34
CA ALA A 249 13.40 -7.62 -26.93
C ALA A 249 14.33 -8.82 -26.77
N SER A 250 15.54 -8.77 -27.38
CA SER A 250 16.50 -9.86 -27.18
C SER A 250 17.36 -9.62 -25.91
N PRO A 251 17.78 -10.68 -25.20
CA PRO A 251 18.68 -10.60 -24.05
C PRO A 251 20.00 -9.92 -24.37
N GLU A 252 20.55 -10.16 -25.57
CA GLU A 252 21.82 -9.59 -26.03
C GLU A 252 21.73 -8.06 -26.18
N ARG A 253 20.62 -7.55 -26.68
CA ARG A 253 20.39 -6.11 -26.80
C ARG A 253 20.25 -5.45 -25.44
N LEU A 254 19.55 -6.10 -24.49
CA LEU A 254 19.46 -5.62 -23.13
C LEU A 254 20.84 -5.58 -22.48
N ALA A 255 21.63 -6.66 -22.61
CA ALA A 255 23.00 -6.70 -22.10
C ALA A 255 23.90 -5.64 -22.74
N GLY A 256 23.77 -5.45 -24.07
CA GLY A 256 24.47 -4.39 -24.80
C GLY A 256 24.10 -2.99 -24.28
N ALA A 257 22.81 -2.71 -24.07
CA ALA A 257 22.34 -1.44 -23.53
C ALA A 257 22.90 -1.19 -22.11
N LEU A 258 22.88 -2.18 -21.26
CA LEU A 258 23.40 -2.07 -19.89
C LEU A 258 24.92 -1.82 -19.88
N ARG A 259 25.68 -2.46 -20.78
CA ARG A 259 27.11 -2.19 -20.95
C ARG A 259 27.36 -0.77 -21.47
N LEU A 260 26.55 -0.28 -22.41
CA LEU A 260 26.61 1.12 -22.90
C LEU A 260 26.30 2.13 -21.78
N MET A 261 25.47 1.75 -20.81
CA MET A 261 25.24 2.56 -19.61
C MET A 261 26.42 2.59 -18.66
N GLY A 262 27.44 1.72 -18.84
CA GLY A 262 28.68 1.71 -18.08
C GLY A 262 28.79 0.59 -17.05
N PHE A 263 27.92 -0.44 -17.07
CA PHE A 263 28.09 -1.61 -16.21
C PHE A 263 29.23 -2.49 -16.73
N ASP A 264 30.16 -2.86 -15.84
CA ASP A 264 31.30 -3.72 -16.16
C ASP A 264 30.86 -5.17 -16.43
N TYR A 265 29.92 -5.65 -15.61
CA TYR A 265 29.39 -7.02 -15.73
C TYR A 265 27.86 -7.02 -15.74
N VAL A 266 27.30 -7.86 -16.60
CA VAL A 266 25.86 -8.07 -16.73
C VAL A 266 25.57 -9.56 -16.57
N PHE A 267 24.81 -9.94 -15.55
CA PHE A 267 24.43 -11.31 -15.27
C PHE A 267 22.92 -11.51 -15.42
N ASP A 268 22.55 -12.71 -15.88
CA ASP A 268 21.17 -13.19 -15.84
C ASP A 268 20.93 -13.96 -14.53
N THR A 269 19.85 -13.66 -13.84
CA THR A 269 19.46 -14.35 -12.61
C THR A 269 19.17 -15.83 -12.83
N THR A 270 18.78 -16.24 -14.04
CA THR A 270 18.58 -17.66 -14.39
C THR A 270 19.84 -18.48 -14.22
N TYR A 271 21.00 -17.91 -14.54
CA TYR A 271 22.29 -18.60 -14.30
C TYR A 271 22.51 -18.95 -12.81
N ALA A 272 22.21 -18.01 -11.92
CA ALA A 272 22.32 -18.27 -10.48
C ALA A 272 21.24 -19.26 -9.99
N ALA A 273 20.05 -19.23 -10.57
CA ALA A 273 19.00 -20.19 -10.26
C ALA A 273 19.39 -21.61 -10.70
N ASP A 274 19.98 -21.75 -11.89
CA ASP A 274 20.48 -23.03 -12.41
C ASP A 274 21.60 -23.58 -11.53
N LEU A 275 22.57 -22.74 -11.13
CA LEU A 275 23.61 -23.11 -10.17
C LEU A 275 23.03 -23.58 -8.83
N THR A 276 22.03 -22.86 -8.30
CA THR A 276 21.36 -23.23 -7.06
C THR A 276 20.67 -24.57 -7.19
N THR A 277 19.97 -24.82 -8.31
CA THR A 277 19.31 -26.09 -8.57
C THR A 277 20.32 -27.24 -8.63
N VAL A 278 21.43 -27.06 -9.32
CA VAL A 278 22.50 -28.08 -9.40
C VAL A 278 23.09 -28.33 -8.02
N SER A 279 23.43 -27.28 -7.29
CA SER A 279 24.01 -27.40 -5.93
C SER A 279 23.01 -28.09 -4.98
N TYR A 280 21.75 -27.70 -5.00
CA TYR A 280 20.72 -28.31 -4.16
C TYR A 280 20.49 -29.79 -4.49
N THR A 281 20.58 -30.17 -5.77
CA THR A 281 20.39 -31.55 -6.20
C THR A 281 21.56 -32.46 -5.83
N HIS A 282 22.80 -31.93 -5.85
CA HIS A 282 24.03 -32.71 -5.67
C HIS A 282 24.69 -32.55 -4.29
N LEU A 283 24.48 -31.40 -3.63
CA LEU A 283 24.92 -31.19 -2.25
C LEU A 283 23.81 -31.64 -1.30
N THR A 284 23.90 -32.83 -0.79
CA THR A 284 23.04 -33.27 0.31
C THR A 284 23.31 -32.39 1.51
N LEU A 285 22.34 -31.54 1.83
CA LEU A 285 22.28 -30.96 3.17
C LEU A 285 22.25 -32.12 4.16
N PRO A 286 22.95 -32.05 5.30
CA PRO A 286 22.81 -33.03 6.38
C PRO A 286 21.36 -32.89 6.93
N THR A 287 20.41 -33.43 6.21
CA THR A 287 19.06 -33.57 6.67
C THR A 287 19.03 -34.74 7.63
N ASN A 288 18.80 -34.48 8.90
CA ASN A 288 18.31 -35.50 9.81
C ASN A 288 17.09 -36.14 9.15
N SER A 289 17.12 -37.44 8.96
CA SER A 289 16.06 -38.27 8.37
C SER A 289 14.76 -38.31 9.22
N LEU A 290 14.47 -37.25 9.96
CA LEU A 290 13.33 -37.05 10.84
C LEU A 290 12.42 -35.89 10.37
N VAL A 291 12.37 -35.62 9.07
CA VAL A 291 11.33 -34.78 8.47
C VAL A 291 10.43 -35.66 7.63
#